data_6a12a256378cab398933e8dc34ab85fb
#
_entry.id   6a12a256378cab398933e8dc34ab85fb
#
_cell.length_a   1.000
_cell.length_b   1.000
_cell.length_c   1.000
_cell.angle_alpha   90.00
_cell.angle_beta   90.00
_cell.angle_gamma   90.00
#
_symmetry.space_group_name_H-M   'P 1'
#
loop_
_entity.id
_entity.type
_entity.pdbx_description
1 polymer ?
#
loop_
_entity_poly.entity_id
_entity_poly.type
_entity_poly.pdbx_seq_one_letter_code
_entity_poly.pdbx_strand_id
1 'polypeptide(L)'
;MRSVRKILVTNALPYANGPIHMGHLLGYIQADIWVRAMRAMGHDVTYVCADDAHGTAIMLRAEANGISPEEQIANVQKEHIRDFDGFGVHFDHYDSTHSDANKARSTDIYIKNREAGNIAVRPVTQLFDPEKGMFLSDRFIKGTCPKCKSEDQYGDSCEVCGTTYNATELLNPRSTLSGATPVEKSSDHYFFKLPNFAEYLQNGPAMKVAYLFQLLTNWMNGLKQV
;
A
#
# COMPACT_ATOMS: atom_id res chain seq x y z
N MET A 1 -39.53 -2.20 -13.60
CA MET A 1 -38.30 -2.96 -13.86
C MET A 1 -37.16 -2.22 -13.17
N ARG A 2 -36.32 -2.89 -12.35
CA ARG A 2 -35.12 -2.26 -11.81
C ARG A 2 -34.13 -2.04 -12.95
N SER A 3 -33.56 -0.85 -13.07
CA SER A 3 -32.51 -0.57 -14.07
C SER A 3 -31.29 -1.42 -13.84
N VAL A 4 -30.74 -2.03 -14.89
CA VAL A 4 -29.46 -2.73 -14.85
C VAL A 4 -28.37 -1.70 -14.55
N ARG A 5 -27.54 -1.97 -13.55
CA ARG A 5 -26.39 -1.12 -13.18
C ARG A 5 -25.11 -1.77 -13.68
N LYS A 6 -24.18 -0.94 -14.18
CA LYS A 6 -22.78 -1.34 -14.38
C LYS A 6 -22.01 -1.04 -13.10
N ILE A 7 -21.37 -2.04 -12.54
CA ILE A 7 -20.70 -1.96 -11.23
C ILE A 7 -19.28 -2.49 -11.38
N LEU A 8 -18.30 -1.69 -10.98
CA LEU A 8 -16.91 -2.12 -10.81
C LEU A 8 -16.66 -2.36 -9.32
N VAL A 9 -16.13 -3.52 -8.99
CA VAL A 9 -15.77 -3.92 -7.62
C VAL A 9 -14.28 -4.14 -7.55
N THR A 10 -13.67 -3.58 -6.52
CA THR A 10 -12.24 -3.76 -6.21
C THR A 10 -12.07 -4.05 -4.73
N ASN A 11 -10.99 -4.71 -4.37
CA ASN A 11 -10.51 -4.85 -2.99
C ASN A 11 -9.17 -4.13 -2.81
N ALA A 12 -8.75 -3.96 -1.56
CA ALA A 12 -7.35 -3.65 -1.26
C ALA A 12 -6.46 -4.73 -1.88
N LEU A 13 -5.38 -4.29 -2.53
CA LEU A 13 -4.43 -5.20 -3.18
C LEU A 13 -3.64 -5.95 -2.10
N PRO A 14 -3.53 -7.29 -2.15
CA PRO A 14 -2.70 -8.03 -1.22
C PRO A 14 -1.23 -7.73 -1.50
N TYR A 15 -0.45 -7.50 -0.44
CA TYR A 15 0.96 -7.20 -0.56
C TYR A 15 1.75 -8.48 -0.85
N ALA A 16 2.51 -8.48 -1.96
CA ALA A 16 3.19 -9.67 -2.49
C ALA A 16 4.48 -10.04 -1.73
N ASN A 17 4.52 -9.86 -0.41
CA ASN A 17 5.66 -10.23 0.43
C ASN A 17 5.51 -11.59 1.11
N GLY A 18 4.37 -12.24 1.00
CA GLY A 18 4.10 -13.53 1.62
C GLY A 18 2.69 -14.04 1.37
N PRO A 19 2.34 -15.22 1.93
CA PRO A 19 1.06 -15.88 1.70
C PRO A 19 -0.12 -15.08 2.27
N ILE A 20 -1.30 -15.30 1.70
CA ILE A 20 -2.56 -14.79 2.22
C ILE A 20 -2.89 -15.50 3.55
N HIS A 21 -3.41 -14.74 4.51
CA HIS A 21 -3.92 -15.28 5.76
C HIS A 21 -5.42 -14.97 5.92
N MET A 22 -6.05 -15.57 6.93
CA MET A 22 -7.50 -15.45 7.18
C MET A 22 -8.00 -14.00 7.26
N GLY A 23 -7.19 -13.09 7.83
CA GLY A 23 -7.54 -11.68 7.91
C GLY A 23 -7.63 -11.00 6.55
N HIS A 24 -6.84 -11.42 5.57
CA HIS A 24 -6.95 -10.97 4.18
C HIS A 24 -8.20 -11.57 3.52
N LEU A 25 -8.38 -12.89 3.61
CA LEU A 25 -9.44 -13.63 2.94
C LEU A 25 -10.85 -13.12 3.26
N LEU A 26 -11.09 -12.67 4.48
CA LEU A 26 -12.40 -12.20 4.91
C LEU A 26 -12.97 -11.13 3.99
N GLY A 27 -12.19 -10.11 3.64
CA GLY A 27 -12.63 -9.02 2.76
C GLY A 27 -12.92 -9.48 1.34
N TYR A 28 -12.10 -10.38 0.81
CA TYR A 28 -12.28 -10.93 -0.55
C TYR A 28 -13.50 -11.84 -0.65
N ILE A 29 -13.71 -12.71 0.35
CA ILE A 29 -14.91 -13.58 0.41
C ILE A 29 -16.19 -12.75 0.52
N GLN A 30 -16.20 -11.71 1.37
CA GLN A 30 -17.34 -10.80 1.49
C GLN A 30 -17.66 -10.08 0.17
N ALA A 31 -16.63 -9.60 -0.53
CA ALA A 31 -16.79 -8.94 -1.83
C ALA A 31 -17.31 -9.93 -2.89
N ASP A 32 -16.78 -11.14 -2.97
CA ASP A 32 -17.21 -12.17 -3.91
C ASP A 32 -18.68 -12.58 -3.69
N ILE A 33 -19.09 -12.77 -2.43
CA ILE A 33 -20.49 -13.04 -2.10
C ILE A 33 -21.39 -11.89 -2.57
N TRP A 34 -20.99 -10.66 -2.34
CA TRP A 34 -21.75 -9.49 -2.79
C TRP A 34 -21.82 -9.39 -4.32
N VAL A 35 -20.70 -9.62 -5.01
CA VAL A 35 -20.62 -9.65 -6.49
C VAL A 35 -21.60 -10.69 -7.06
N ARG A 36 -21.56 -11.92 -6.54
CA ARG A 36 -22.49 -12.98 -6.95
C ARG A 36 -23.96 -12.61 -6.71
N ALA A 37 -24.25 -12.00 -5.57
CA ALA A 37 -25.61 -11.53 -5.27
C ALA A 37 -26.08 -10.45 -6.28
N MET A 38 -25.22 -9.48 -6.60
CA MET A 38 -25.53 -8.43 -7.57
C MET A 38 -25.73 -9.00 -8.99
N ARG A 39 -24.91 -9.95 -9.41
CA ARG A 39 -25.07 -10.65 -10.69
C ARG A 39 -26.37 -11.44 -10.72
N ALA A 40 -26.73 -12.14 -9.64
CA ALA A 40 -28.00 -12.87 -9.54
C ALA A 40 -29.23 -11.94 -9.59
N MET A 41 -29.09 -10.68 -9.17
CA MET A 41 -30.12 -9.65 -9.32
C MET A 41 -30.17 -9.01 -10.73
N GLY A 42 -29.36 -9.46 -11.67
CA GLY A 42 -29.33 -9.00 -13.06
C GLY A 42 -28.51 -7.74 -13.31
N HIS A 43 -27.58 -7.39 -12.42
CA HIS A 43 -26.64 -6.29 -12.64
C HIS A 43 -25.41 -6.77 -13.43
N ASP A 44 -24.79 -5.84 -14.19
CA ASP A 44 -23.53 -6.04 -14.90
C ASP A 44 -22.38 -5.69 -13.94
N VAL A 45 -21.70 -6.70 -13.40
CA VAL A 45 -20.67 -6.52 -12.36
C VAL A 45 -19.32 -7.05 -12.84
N THR A 46 -18.32 -6.19 -12.80
CA THR A 46 -16.92 -6.54 -13.04
C THR A 46 -16.16 -6.49 -11.72
N TYR A 47 -15.52 -7.60 -11.33
CA TYR A 47 -14.73 -7.72 -10.11
C TYR A 47 -13.27 -7.92 -10.44
N VAL A 48 -12.41 -6.97 -10.05
CA VAL A 48 -10.98 -6.98 -10.37
C VAL A 48 -10.13 -6.79 -9.12
N CYS A 49 -8.94 -7.38 -9.14
CA CYS A 49 -7.91 -7.18 -8.12
C CYS A 49 -6.53 -7.34 -8.74
N ALA A 50 -5.48 -7.14 -7.95
CA ALA A 50 -4.10 -7.34 -8.34
C ALA A 50 -3.23 -7.51 -7.10
N ASP A 51 -2.01 -8.04 -7.26
CA ASP A 51 -0.99 -7.99 -6.22
C ASP A 51 -0.34 -6.60 -6.12
N ASP A 52 -0.13 -6.10 -4.90
CA ASP A 52 0.77 -5.00 -4.63
C ASP A 52 2.22 -5.52 -4.58
N ALA A 53 2.93 -5.38 -5.71
CA ALA A 53 4.16 -6.12 -6.00
C ALA A 53 5.45 -5.31 -5.84
N HIS A 54 5.42 -4.13 -5.19
CA HIS A 54 6.60 -3.29 -5.01
C HIS A 54 6.88 -2.99 -3.54
N GLY A 55 8.15 -2.75 -3.24
CA GLY A 55 8.59 -2.30 -1.93
C GLY A 55 9.80 -3.05 -1.39
N THR A 56 10.48 -2.42 -0.43
CA THR A 56 11.74 -2.92 0.13
C THR A 56 11.57 -4.27 0.84
N ALA A 57 10.42 -4.53 1.46
CA ALA A 57 10.19 -5.80 2.15
C ALA A 57 10.18 -7.01 1.18
N ILE A 58 9.68 -6.83 -0.05
CA ILE A 58 9.73 -7.85 -1.11
C ILE A 58 11.19 -8.11 -1.52
N MET A 59 11.98 -7.05 -1.73
CA MET A 59 13.40 -7.16 -2.08
C MET A 59 14.18 -7.94 -1.01
N LEU A 60 13.98 -7.60 0.26
CA LEU A 60 14.64 -8.30 1.37
C LEU A 60 14.20 -9.77 1.48
N ARG A 61 12.93 -10.04 1.23
CA ARG A 61 12.41 -11.42 1.21
C ARG A 61 13.04 -12.22 0.08
N ALA A 62 13.16 -11.63 -1.10
CA ALA A 62 13.82 -12.26 -2.25
C ALA A 62 15.30 -12.55 -1.96
N GLU A 63 16.03 -11.55 -1.38
CA GLU A 63 17.43 -11.72 -0.96
C GLU A 63 17.58 -12.87 0.06
N ALA A 64 16.71 -12.93 1.07
CA ALA A 64 16.71 -13.99 2.07
C ALA A 64 16.41 -15.37 1.48
N ASN A 65 15.61 -15.45 0.42
CA ASN A 65 15.28 -16.68 -0.30
C ASN A 65 16.30 -17.03 -1.39
N GLY A 66 17.28 -16.16 -1.67
CA GLY A 66 18.29 -16.37 -2.72
C GLY A 66 17.74 -16.33 -4.15
N ILE A 67 16.64 -15.62 -4.39
CA ILE A 67 15.96 -15.46 -5.69
C ILE A 67 15.83 -13.98 -6.07
N SER A 68 15.46 -13.68 -7.32
CA SER A 68 15.18 -12.31 -7.74
C SER A 68 13.86 -11.77 -7.18
N PRO A 69 13.70 -10.44 -7.02
CA PRO A 69 12.42 -9.85 -6.64
C PRO A 69 11.28 -10.23 -7.59
N GLU A 70 11.55 -10.31 -8.89
CA GLU A 70 10.58 -10.69 -9.92
C GLU A 70 10.12 -12.16 -9.73
N GLU A 71 11.05 -13.05 -9.42
CA GLU A 71 10.72 -14.45 -9.13
C GLU A 71 9.91 -14.56 -7.82
N GLN A 72 10.29 -13.78 -6.80
CA GLN A 72 9.56 -13.73 -5.53
C GLN A 72 8.09 -13.34 -5.75
N ILE A 73 7.81 -12.23 -6.45
CA ILE A 73 6.43 -11.77 -6.68
C ILE A 73 5.64 -12.72 -7.59
N ALA A 74 6.29 -13.33 -8.58
CA ALA A 74 5.64 -14.31 -9.45
C ALA A 74 5.23 -15.58 -8.68
N ASN A 75 6.02 -16.03 -7.73
CA ASN A 75 5.69 -17.17 -6.88
C ASN A 75 4.54 -16.84 -5.93
N VAL A 76 4.59 -15.69 -5.28
CA VAL A 76 3.52 -15.22 -4.38
C VAL A 76 2.20 -15.04 -5.14
N GLN A 77 2.21 -14.48 -6.36
CA GLN A 77 1.00 -14.34 -7.18
C GLN A 77 0.32 -15.68 -7.45
N LYS A 78 1.11 -16.72 -7.78
CA LYS A 78 0.57 -18.07 -7.98
C LYS A 78 -0.06 -18.64 -6.72
N GLU A 79 0.55 -18.37 -5.55
CA GLU A 79 -0.01 -18.77 -4.26
C GLU A 79 -1.32 -18.04 -3.96
N HIS A 80 -1.36 -16.73 -4.16
CA HIS A 80 -2.56 -15.92 -3.96
C HIS A 80 -3.72 -16.39 -4.84
N ILE A 81 -3.49 -16.61 -6.14
CA ILE A 81 -4.52 -17.11 -7.08
C ILE A 81 -5.02 -18.47 -6.62
N ARG A 82 -4.13 -19.40 -6.30
CA ARG A 82 -4.50 -20.73 -5.80
C ARG A 82 -5.37 -20.64 -4.54
N ASP A 83 -4.98 -19.78 -3.61
CA ASP A 83 -5.66 -19.66 -2.33
C ASP A 83 -7.04 -18.99 -2.52
N PHE A 84 -7.17 -17.97 -3.37
CA PHE A 84 -8.45 -17.39 -3.74
C PHE A 84 -9.39 -18.42 -4.38
N ASP A 85 -8.90 -19.18 -5.36
CA ASP A 85 -9.67 -20.26 -6.00
C ASP A 85 -10.12 -21.30 -4.99
N GLY A 86 -9.24 -21.69 -4.04
CA GLY A 86 -9.54 -22.65 -2.99
C GLY A 86 -10.68 -22.20 -2.04
N PHE A 87 -10.86 -20.89 -1.88
CA PHE A 87 -11.97 -20.30 -1.11
C PHE A 87 -13.15 -19.84 -1.96
N GLY A 88 -13.14 -20.15 -3.27
CA GLY A 88 -14.22 -19.81 -4.20
C GLY A 88 -14.34 -18.32 -4.48
N VAL A 89 -13.28 -17.56 -4.33
CA VAL A 89 -13.20 -16.14 -4.71
C VAL A 89 -12.74 -16.05 -6.16
N HIS A 90 -13.57 -15.50 -7.03
CA HIS A 90 -13.32 -15.43 -8.46
C HIS A 90 -13.32 -13.99 -8.96
N PHE A 91 -12.20 -13.55 -9.48
CA PHE A 91 -12.06 -12.25 -10.15
C PHE A 91 -12.29 -12.41 -11.66
N ASP A 92 -12.89 -11.39 -12.29
CA ASP A 92 -12.94 -11.33 -13.76
C ASP A 92 -11.54 -11.04 -14.33
N HIS A 93 -10.72 -10.34 -13.55
CA HIS A 93 -9.31 -10.09 -13.88
C HIS A 93 -8.49 -9.93 -12.60
N TYR A 94 -7.38 -10.67 -12.52
CA TYR A 94 -6.38 -10.56 -11.46
C TYR A 94 -5.01 -10.32 -12.09
N ASP A 95 -4.35 -9.22 -11.71
CA ASP A 95 -3.07 -8.79 -12.31
C ASP A 95 -2.01 -8.53 -11.22
N SER A 96 -1.03 -7.74 -11.53
CA SER A 96 0.04 -7.28 -10.64
C SER A 96 0.33 -5.81 -10.88
N THR A 97 0.67 -5.06 -9.84
CA THR A 97 1.19 -3.70 -10.01
C THR A 97 2.53 -3.67 -10.76
N HIS A 98 3.19 -4.82 -10.91
CA HIS A 98 4.43 -5.00 -11.70
C HIS A 98 4.17 -5.31 -13.18
N SER A 99 2.91 -5.33 -13.64
CA SER A 99 2.60 -5.59 -15.05
C SER A 99 3.01 -4.42 -15.96
N ASP A 100 3.35 -4.75 -17.22
CA ASP A 100 3.67 -3.73 -18.24
C ASP A 100 2.50 -2.76 -18.47
N ALA A 101 1.27 -3.26 -18.38
CA ALA A 101 0.07 -2.43 -18.50
C ALA A 101 0.01 -1.39 -17.38
N ASN A 102 0.25 -1.78 -16.12
CA ASN A 102 0.27 -0.87 -14.99
C ASN A 102 1.43 0.14 -15.10
N LYS A 103 2.63 -0.32 -15.48
CA LYS A 103 3.78 0.56 -15.73
C LYS A 103 3.46 1.64 -16.76
N ALA A 104 2.88 1.26 -17.90
CA ALA A 104 2.51 2.20 -18.95
C ALA A 104 1.48 3.23 -18.47
N ARG A 105 0.44 2.81 -17.72
CA ARG A 105 -0.61 3.69 -17.19
C ARG A 105 -0.08 4.63 -16.11
N SER A 106 0.71 4.12 -15.17
CA SER A 106 1.32 4.92 -14.11
C SER A 106 2.25 6.00 -14.68
N THR A 107 3.04 5.62 -15.70
CA THR A 107 3.92 6.56 -16.41
C THR A 107 3.12 7.66 -17.12
N ASP A 108 2.05 7.30 -17.83
CA ASP A 108 1.17 8.26 -18.53
C ASP A 108 0.51 9.25 -17.54
N ILE A 109 -0.01 8.72 -16.41
CA ILE A 109 -0.60 9.56 -15.35
C ILE A 109 0.44 10.51 -14.75
N TYR A 110 1.66 10.03 -14.47
CA TYR A 110 2.73 10.87 -13.96
C TYR A 110 3.10 12.00 -14.96
N ILE A 111 3.31 11.65 -16.25
CA ILE A 111 3.66 12.63 -17.28
C ILE A 111 2.59 13.71 -17.38
N LYS A 112 1.32 13.33 -17.48
CA LYS A 112 0.19 14.28 -17.55
C LYS A 112 0.11 15.20 -16.35
N ASN A 113 0.32 14.67 -15.13
CA ASN A 113 0.34 15.50 -13.94
C ASN A 113 1.54 16.44 -13.89
N ARG A 114 2.71 15.99 -14.34
CA ARG A 114 3.90 16.85 -14.46
C ARG A 114 3.68 17.98 -15.46
N GLU A 115 3.15 17.68 -16.64
CA GLU A 115 2.86 18.68 -17.69
C GLU A 115 1.78 19.68 -17.27
N ALA A 116 0.79 19.23 -16.50
CA ALA A 116 -0.23 20.08 -15.89
C ALA A 116 0.28 20.92 -14.70
N GLY A 117 1.57 20.81 -14.32
CA GLY A 117 2.15 21.56 -13.23
C GLY A 117 1.77 21.05 -11.82
N ASN A 118 1.20 19.85 -11.73
CA ASN A 118 0.76 19.25 -10.47
C ASN A 118 1.87 18.52 -9.70
N ILE A 119 3.09 18.50 -10.22
CA ILE A 119 4.25 17.92 -9.55
C ILE A 119 5.21 19.03 -9.12
N ALA A 120 5.64 18.98 -7.86
CA ALA A 120 6.72 19.81 -7.33
C ALA A 120 7.95 18.94 -7.05
N VAL A 121 9.14 19.50 -7.28
CA VAL A 121 10.40 18.83 -6.94
C VAL A 121 11.01 19.57 -5.75
N ARG A 122 11.43 18.83 -4.72
CA ARG A 122 12.09 19.40 -3.53
C ARG A 122 13.16 18.43 -3.05
N PRO A 123 14.31 18.94 -2.57
CA PRO A 123 15.29 18.09 -1.91
C PRO A 123 14.75 17.59 -0.57
N VAL A 124 14.98 16.31 -0.29
CA VAL A 124 14.67 15.68 0.99
C VAL A 124 15.94 15.03 1.51
N THR A 125 16.28 15.31 2.76
CA THR A 125 17.41 14.68 3.45
C THR A 125 16.89 13.45 4.19
N GLN A 126 17.53 12.32 3.93
CA GLN A 126 17.21 11.02 4.54
C GLN A 126 18.49 10.31 4.98
N LEU A 127 18.32 9.31 5.85
CA LEU A 127 19.43 8.45 6.24
C LEU A 127 19.76 7.45 5.13
N PHE A 128 21.02 7.31 4.83
CA PHE A 128 21.57 6.46 3.78
C PHE A 128 22.55 5.46 4.39
N ASP A 129 22.41 4.20 4.05
CA ASP A 129 23.34 3.14 4.45
C ASP A 129 24.53 3.10 3.47
N PRO A 130 25.74 3.44 3.95
CA PRO A 130 26.91 3.47 3.06
C PRO A 130 27.40 2.07 2.65
N GLU A 131 27.10 1.02 3.44
CA GLU A 131 27.50 -0.35 3.15
C GLU A 131 26.56 -1.02 2.15
N LYS A 132 25.24 -0.79 2.30
CA LYS A 132 24.23 -1.29 1.35
C LYS A 132 24.05 -0.38 0.12
N GLY A 133 24.56 0.85 0.16
CA GLY A 133 24.46 1.79 -0.96
C GLY A 133 23.03 2.28 -1.23
N MET A 134 22.17 2.37 -0.21
CA MET A 134 20.76 2.69 -0.38
C MET A 134 20.23 3.63 0.71
N PHE A 135 19.18 4.38 0.37
CA PHE A 135 18.39 5.12 1.35
C PHE A 135 17.60 4.17 2.24
N LEU A 136 17.54 4.47 3.53
CA LEU A 136 16.82 3.65 4.50
C LEU A 136 15.41 4.16 4.68
N SER A 137 14.44 3.26 4.63
CA SER A 137 13.10 3.54 5.15
C SER A 137 13.11 3.51 6.68
N ASP A 138 12.12 4.13 7.31
CA ASP A 138 12.04 4.26 8.77
C ASP A 138 12.13 2.92 9.51
N ARG A 139 11.62 1.85 8.90
CA ARG A 139 11.66 0.48 9.45
C ARG A 139 13.04 -0.18 9.40
N PHE A 140 13.96 0.37 8.63
CA PHE A 140 15.35 -0.10 8.55
C PHE A 140 16.33 0.75 9.36
N ILE A 141 15.80 1.65 10.18
CA ILE A 141 16.57 2.48 11.07
C ILE A 141 16.12 2.20 12.49
N LYS A 142 17.07 1.93 13.37
CA LYS A 142 16.86 1.88 14.81
C LYS A 142 17.84 2.77 15.53
N GLY A 143 17.39 3.34 16.64
CA GLY A 143 18.20 4.22 17.46
C GLY A 143 17.56 4.54 18.78
N THR A 144 18.04 5.55 19.46
CA THR A 144 17.52 6.01 20.75
C THR A 144 16.51 7.13 20.54
N CYS A 145 15.34 7.01 21.16
CA CYS A 145 14.29 8.02 21.08
C CYS A 145 14.79 9.39 21.54
N PRO A 146 14.61 10.47 20.77
CA PRO A 146 15.08 11.80 21.14
C PRO A 146 14.35 12.35 22.39
N LYS A 147 13.12 11.90 22.67
CA LYS A 147 12.31 12.39 23.78
C LYS A 147 12.52 11.60 25.08
N CYS A 148 12.22 10.32 25.10
CA CYS A 148 12.25 9.52 26.33
C CYS A 148 13.55 8.73 26.54
N LYS A 149 14.47 8.77 25.57
CA LYS A 149 15.78 8.09 25.60
C LYS A 149 15.70 6.55 25.62
N SER A 150 14.55 5.97 25.30
CA SER A 150 14.44 4.54 25.12
C SER A 150 15.25 4.09 23.92
N GLU A 151 16.02 3.03 24.07
CA GLU A 151 16.85 2.45 23.02
C GLU A 151 16.03 1.59 22.06
N ASP A 152 16.62 1.25 20.92
CA ASP A 152 16.09 0.30 19.91
C ASP A 152 14.74 0.70 19.29
N GLN A 153 14.47 2.00 19.16
CA GLN A 153 13.26 2.54 18.57
C GLN A 153 13.40 2.71 17.05
N TYR A 154 12.31 2.53 16.31
CA TYR A 154 12.26 2.71 14.86
C TYR A 154 12.33 4.18 14.43
N GLY A 155 12.58 4.42 13.13
CA GLY A 155 12.84 5.74 12.57
C GLY A 155 11.63 6.68 12.48
N ASP A 156 10.41 6.21 12.73
CA ASP A 156 9.17 6.96 12.59
C ASP A 156 8.49 7.28 13.93
N SER A 157 8.63 6.41 14.92
CA SER A 157 7.91 6.53 16.19
C SER A 157 8.55 5.73 17.32
N CYS A 158 8.33 6.19 18.54
CA CYS A 158 8.76 5.49 19.76
C CYS A 158 7.64 4.59 20.27
N GLU A 159 7.90 3.30 20.36
CA GLU A 159 6.93 2.33 20.90
C GLU A 159 6.69 2.48 22.42
N VAL A 160 7.62 3.12 23.14
CA VAL A 160 7.53 3.33 24.57
C VAL A 160 6.74 4.58 24.95
N CYS A 161 6.99 5.73 24.31
CA CYS A 161 6.32 6.98 24.67
C CYS A 161 5.34 7.50 23.60
N GLY A 162 5.17 6.81 22.48
CA GLY A 162 4.23 7.15 21.41
C GLY A 162 4.59 8.42 20.61
N THR A 163 5.77 9.02 20.84
CA THR A 163 6.18 10.22 20.10
C THR A 163 6.59 9.84 18.68
N THR A 164 6.11 10.62 17.70
CA THR A 164 6.56 10.57 16.30
C THR A 164 7.72 11.54 16.09
N TYR A 165 8.64 11.21 15.20
CA TYR A 165 9.81 12.02 14.83
C TYR A 165 10.30 11.62 13.43
N ASN A 166 11.18 12.41 12.85
CA ASN A 166 11.91 12.02 11.63
C ASN A 166 13.09 11.10 11.98
N ALA A 167 13.43 10.18 11.11
CA ALA A 167 14.54 9.25 11.33
C ALA A 167 15.88 9.96 11.60
N THR A 168 16.07 11.14 11.03
CA THR A 168 17.25 12.00 11.27
C THR A 168 17.33 12.59 12.68
N GLU A 169 16.26 12.55 13.46
CA GLU A 169 16.23 13.04 14.84
C GLU A 169 16.59 11.95 15.86
N LEU A 170 16.64 10.67 15.44
CA LEU A 170 17.08 9.58 16.30
C LEU A 170 18.52 9.78 16.77
N LEU A 171 18.74 9.47 18.04
CA LEU A 171 20.10 9.46 18.59
C LEU A 171 20.74 8.08 18.32
N ASN A 172 22.02 8.10 17.97
CA ASN A 172 22.81 6.90 17.64
C ASN A 172 22.09 5.98 16.64
N PRO A 173 21.64 6.49 15.47
CA PRO A 173 20.93 5.67 14.50
C PRO A 173 21.85 4.58 13.94
N ARG A 174 21.26 3.40 13.67
CA ARG A 174 21.93 2.29 13.00
C ARG A 174 21.03 1.67 11.95
N SER A 175 21.61 1.22 10.86
CA SER A 175 20.93 0.42 9.85
C SER A 175 20.63 -0.97 10.42
N THR A 176 19.39 -1.45 10.27
CA THR A 176 19.03 -2.82 10.62
C THR A 176 19.48 -3.83 9.56
N LEU A 177 19.94 -3.35 8.38
CA LEU A 177 20.34 -4.17 7.24
C LEU A 177 21.84 -4.52 7.29
N SER A 178 22.68 -3.57 7.69
CA SER A 178 24.14 -3.74 7.74
C SER A 178 24.71 -3.60 9.14
N GLY A 179 23.99 -2.94 10.06
CA GLY A 179 24.52 -2.53 11.36
C GLY A 179 25.32 -1.22 11.31
N ALA A 180 25.62 -0.70 10.10
CA ALA A 180 26.40 0.52 9.94
C ALA A 180 25.67 1.75 10.51
N THR A 181 26.45 2.76 10.90
CA THR A 181 25.92 4.09 11.20
C THR A 181 25.54 4.78 9.90
N PRO A 182 24.25 5.10 9.67
CA PRO A 182 23.85 5.76 8.44
C PRO A 182 24.33 7.20 8.39
N VAL A 183 24.47 7.71 7.16
CA VAL A 183 24.84 9.11 6.88
C VAL A 183 23.66 9.86 6.28
N GLU A 184 23.57 11.16 6.53
CA GLU A 184 22.59 12.00 5.88
C GLU A 184 22.95 12.24 4.41
N LYS A 185 21.96 12.06 3.52
CA LYS A 185 22.10 12.32 2.10
C LYS A 185 20.83 12.93 1.56
N SER A 186 20.95 13.95 0.70
CA SER A 186 19.82 14.59 0.04
C SER A 186 19.59 14.03 -1.35
N SER A 187 18.34 13.90 -1.73
CA SER A 187 17.90 13.58 -3.09
C SER A 187 16.65 14.36 -3.46
N ASP A 188 16.45 14.58 -4.75
CA ASP A 188 15.25 15.26 -5.24
C ASP A 188 14.05 14.33 -5.20
N HIS A 189 13.00 14.77 -4.48
CA HIS A 189 11.73 14.06 -4.36
C HIS A 189 10.65 14.78 -5.13
N TYR A 190 9.75 13.99 -5.73
CA TYR A 190 8.62 14.46 -6.52
C TYR A 190 7.35 14.41 -5.69
N PHE A 191 6.72 15.56 -5.49
CA PHE A 191 5.53 15.72 -4.67
C PHE A 191 4.32 16.05 -5.54
N PHE A 192 3.24 15.29 -5.39
CA PHE A 192 1.96 15.63 -5.98
C PHE A 192 1.32 16.79 -5.20
N LYS A 193 0.91 17.84 -5.92
CA LYS A 193 0.29 19.03 -5.33
C LYS A 193 -1.19 18.78 -4.99
N LEU A 194 -1.45 17.92 -4.01
CA LEU A 194 -2.80 17.56 -3.59
C LEU A 194 -3.73 18.76 -3.34
N PRO A 195 -3.28 19.90 -2.78
CA PRO A 195 -4.14 21.07 -2.59
C PRO A 195 -4.82 21.59 -3.86
N ASN A 196 -4.22 21.40 -5.04
CA ASN A 196 -4.83 21.77 -6.34
C ASN A 196 -6.13 21.01 -6.62
N PHE A 197 -6.36 19.90 -5.94
CA PHE A 197 -7.50 19.00 -6.13
C PHE A 197 -8.48 19.02 -4.97
N ALA A 198 -8.25 19.88 -3.95
CA ALA A 198 -9.06 19.88 -2.73
C ALA A 198 -10.56 20.09 -3.02
N GLU A 199 -10.92 21.08 -3.83
CA GLU A 199 -12.30 21.36 -4.20
C GLU A 199 -12.92 20.20 -5.00
N TYR A 200 -12.20 19.64 -5.97
CA TYR A 200 -12.65 18.48 -6.75
C TYR A 200 -12.90 17.27 -5.86
N LEU A 201 -12.01 17.00 -4.92
CA LEU A 201 -12.15 15.88 -3.99
C LEU A 201 -13.28 16.08 -2.98
N GLN A 202 -13.49 17.31 -2.49
CA GLN A 202 -14.58 17.63 -1.56
C GLN A 202 -15.96 17.57 -2.22
N ASN A 203 -16.07 17.99 -3.48
CA ASN A 203 -17.33 18.07 -4.22
C ASN A 203 -17.57 16.88 -5.15
N GLY A 204 -16.56 16.03 -5.35
CA GLY A 204 -16.58 14.94 -6.32
C GLY A 204 -17.24 13.65 -5.81
N PRO A 205 -17.37 12.64 -6.68
CA PRO A 205 -17.99 11.35 -6.35
C PRO A 205 -17.26 10.57 -5.24
N ALA A 206 -15.98 10.87 -4.98
CA ALA A 206 -15.21 10.24 -3.91
C ALA A 206 -15.78 10.53 -2.51
N MET A 207 -16.33 11.74 -2.27
CA MET A 207 -16.99 12.07 -0.99
C MET A 207 -18.27 11.25 -0.76
N LYS A 208 -19.01 10.92 -1.82
CA LYS A 208 -20.20 10.06 -1.69
C LYS A 208 -19.83 8.62 -1.32
N VAL A 209 -18.67 8.13 -1.77
CA VAL A 209 -18.16 6.80 -1.41
C VAL A 209 -17.59 6.78 0.01
N ALA A 210 -16.83 7.80 0.40
CA ALA A 210 -16.31 7.93 1.77
C ALA A 210 -17.44 8.08 2.80
N TYR A 211 -18.50 8.81 2.47
CA TYR A 211 -19.69 8.93 3.31
C TYR A 211 -20.45 7.61 3.47
N LEU A 212 -20.56 6.82 2.41
CA LEU A 212 -21.13 5.46 2.47
C LEU A 212 -20.27 4.52 3.34
N PHE A 213 -18.95 4.62 3.24
CA PHE A 213 -18.01 3.83 4.06
C PHE A 213 -18.13 4.23 5.54
N GLN A 214 -18.26 5.51 5.84
CA GLN A 214 -18.44 6.03 7.20
C GLN A 214 -19.80 5.65 7.80
N LEU A 215 -20.85 5.62 6.98
CA LEU A 215 -22.17 5.11 7.37
C LEU A 215 -22.13 3.61 7.67
N LEU A 216 -21.44 2.81 6.84
CA LEU A 216 -21.27 1.38 7.06
C LEU A 216 -20.43 1.10 8.32
N THR A 217 -19.37 1.86 8.54
CA THR A 217 -18.53 1.74 9.76
C THR A 217 -19.30 2.12 11.01
N ASN A 218 -20.11 3.18 10.96
CA ASN A 218 -20.96 3.59 12.07
C ASN A 218 -22.08 2.59 12.34
N TRP A 219 -22.66 1.99 11.30
CA TRP A 219 -23.67 0.93 11.41
C TRP A 219 -23.07 -0.35 12.01
N MET A 220 -21.88 -0.77 11.58
CA MET A 220 -21.15 -1.92 12.14
C MET A 220 -20.74 -1.69 13.59
N ASN A 221 -20.35 -0.47 13.96
CA ASN A 221 -20.03 -0.11 15.34
C ASN A 221 -21.28 -0.05 16.24
N GLY A 222 -22.45 0.32 15.68
CA GLY A 222 -23.74 0.24 16.38
C GLY A 222 -24.18 -1.18 16.70
N LEU A 223 -23.86 -2.15 15.84
CA LEU A 223 -24.15 -3.57 16.07
C LEU A 223 -23.28 -4.21 17.18
N LYS A 224 -22.16 -3.58 17.55
CA LYS A 224 -21.30 -4.04 18.67
C LYS A 224 -21.78 -3.59 20.04
N GLN A 225 -22.84 -2.77 20.11
CA GLN A 225 -23.41 -2.25 21.35
C GLN A 225 -24.78 -2.90 21.70
N VAL A 226 -25.20 -3.91 20.97
CA VAL A 226 -26.34 -4.79 21.25
C VAL A 226 -25.77 -6.20 21.48
#